data_f726ce0c18537beb0f9982954d1bde6b
#
_entry.id   f726ce0c18537beb0f9982954d1bde6b
#
_cell.length_a   1.000
_cell.length_b   1.000
_cell.length_c   1.000
_cell.angle_alpha   90.00
_cell.angle_beta   90.00
_cell.angle_gamma   90.00
#
_symmetry.space_group_name_H-M   'P 1'
#
loop_
_entity.id
_entity.type
_entity.pdbx_description
1 polymer ?
#
loop_
_entity_poly.entity_id
_entity_poly.type
_entity_poly.pdbx_seq_one_letter_code
_entity_poly.pdbx_strand_id
1 'polypeptide(L)'
;MGVNEAKTAILENRTALGIEFGSTRIKAVLVDDKNQPIASGGYGWENQYVDGIWTYSLEEIWKGLQASYQDMAKDVREKYGVELTSVGAFGVSAMMHGYMPFNKAGELMVPFRTWRNNITGEASEKLGELFHYNIPQRWSIAHLYQAILNGEEHVKDIDYITTLEAYVHWKLTGKRVLGIGDAAGMFPIDSETKDYNEEMVKKFDELVAPYGFPWKLRDIMPEVMVAGQDAGTLTEEGAKLLDVTGRLKAGIPMCPPEGDAGTGMVATNSVRQRTGNVSAGTYVFAMIVLEKALSKPYKEIDMVTTPAGDPVAMAHSNNCTSDLNAWVNVFKEFMEAMGMEVDMDKLFGTLYNKAMEGDPDCGGLLSYCYFSGEHMTGFEEGRPLFVRSPESKFTLANFMRNNLYTCLGAMRVGLDILLNQEHVKIDKLLGHGGLFKTKGVGQQILADAVNAPVSVMSTAGEGGAWGIALLASYLINKKDGEDLADFLDENVFKGNEGSTLAPEAEGVKGFDAFMDRYMKGLGIERAAVESRIW
;
A
#
# COMPACT_ATOMS: atom_id res chain seq x y z
N MET A 1 -11.70 17.17 20.38
CA MET A 1 -11.12 16.97 21.73
C MET A 1 -10.58 18.31 22.24
N GLY A 2 -10.76 18.63 23.52
CA GLY A 2 -10.18 19.85 24.09
C GLY A 2 -8.66 19.71 24.27
N VAL A 3 -7.94 20.84 24.14
CA VAL A 3 -6.48 20.90 24.36
C VAL A 3 -6.05 20.27 25.69
N ASN A 4 -6.86 20.44 26.72
CA ASN A 4 -6.60 19.89 28.06
C ASN A 4 -6.69 18.35 28.11
N GLU A 5 -7.62 17.72 27.39
CA GLU A 5 -7.75 16.27 27.36
C GLU A 5 -6.54 15.63 26.66
N ALA A 6 -6.13 16.17 25.52
CA ALA A 6 -4.94 15.71 24.81
C ALA A 6 -3.67 15.88 25.65
N LYS A 7 -3.52 17.04 26.33
CA LYS A 7 -2.42 17.29 27.25
C LYS A 7 -2.37 16.27 28.39
N THR A 8 -3.51 15.94 28.98
CA THR A 8 -3.61 14.94 30.05
C THR A 8 -3.21 13.55 29.50
N ALA A 9 -3.70 13.15 28.33
CA ALA A 9 -3.32 11.88 27.70
C ALA A 9 -1.80 11.78 27.47
N ILE A 10 -1.15 12.87 27.05
CA ILE A 10 0.32 12.92 26.87
C ILE A 10 1.02 12.73 28.23
N LEU A 11 0.64 13.49 29.25
CA LEU A 11 1.28 13.43 30.56
C LEU A 11 1.10 12.08 31.27
N GLU A 12 0.01 11.40 31.02
CA GLU A 12 -0.30 10.08 31.60
C GLU A 12 0.14 8.91 30.72
N ASN A 13 0.88 9.18 29.63
CA ASN A 13 1.34 8.17 28.66
C ASN A 13 0.21 7.33 28.04
N ARG A 14 -0.98 7.93 27.87
CA ARG A 14 -2.14 7.32 27.20
C ARG A 14 -2.18 7.69 25.72
N THR A 15 -1.02 7.63 25.08
CA THR A 15 -0.82 7.97 23.67
C THR A 15 -0.19 6.81 22.95
N ALA A 16 -0.27 6.80 21.61
CA ALA A 16 0.46 5.88 20.77
C ALA A 16 1.15 6.65 19.63
N LEU A 17 2.38 6.28 19.32
CA LEU A 17 3.20 6.89 18.29
C LEU A 17 3.32 5.94 17.10
N GLY A 18 3.11 6.45 15.91
CA GLY A 18 3.42 5.77 14.64
C GLY A 18 4.40 6.58 13.82
N ILE A 19 5.42 5.94 13.27
CA ILE A 19 6.32 6.54 12.30
C ILE A 19 6.35 5.67 11.05
N GLU A 20 6.09 6.27 9.89
CA GLU A 20 6.11 5.60 8.59
C GLU A 20 7.16 6.19 7.66
N PHE A 21 7.95 5.30 7.06
CA PHE A 21 8.88 5.61 5.98
C PHE A 21 8.15 5.43 4.64
N GLY A 22 7.52 6.49 4.14
CA GLY A 22 6.96 6.52 2.79
C GLY A 22 8.05 6.78 1.74
N SER A 23 7.73 6.58 0.47
CA SER A 23 8.72 6.71 -0.63
C SER A 23 9.29 8.13 -0.80
N THR A 24 8.52 9.15 -0.44
CA THR A 24 8.92 10.57 -0.58
C THR A 24 8.90 11.33 0.74
N ARG A 25 8.37 10.74 1.79
CA ARG A 25 8.22 11.39 3.09
C ARG A 25 8.23 10.37 4.23
N ILE A 26 8.92 10.71 5.31
CA ILE A 26 8.82 10.04 6.61
C ILE A 26 7.85 10.86 7.46
N LYS A 27 6.83 10.22 8.03
CA LYS A 27 5.78 10.89 8.80
C LYS A 27 5.67 10.27 10.18
N ALA A 28 5.62 11.11 11.22
CA ALA A 28 5.31 10.72 12.58
C ALA A 28 3.92 11.24 12.96
N VAL A 29 3.11 10.39 13.59
CA VAL A 29 1.77 10.73 14.09
C VAL A 29 1.63 10.24 15.52
N LEU A 30 1.22 11.14 16.41
CA LEU A 30 0.88 10.83 17.80
C LEU A 30 -0.65 10.84 17.93
N VAL A 31 -1.21 9.74 18.45
CA VAL A 31 -2.64 9.64 18.74
C VAL A 31 -2.89 9.62 20.25
N ASP A 32 -4.05 10.13 20.65
CA ASP A 32 -4.53 10.07 22.03
C ASP A 32 -5.19 8.72 22.36
N ASP A 33 -5.77 8.62 23.56
CA ASP A 33 -6.48 7.43 24.04
C ASP A 33 -7.83 7.17 23.34
N LYS A 34 -8.27 8.07 22.47
CA LYS A 34 -9.41 7.89 21.56
C LYS A 34 -8.97 7.62 20.13
N ASN A 35 -7.69 7.35 19.93
CA ASN A 35 -7.07 7.06 18.64
C ASN A 35 -7.15 8.21 17.61
N GLN A 36 -7.33 9.45 18.10
CA GLN A 36 -7.36 10.63 17.24
C GLN A 36 -5.96 11.25 17.14
N PRO A 37 -5.53 11.66 15.92
CA PRO A 37 -4.27 12.39 15.77
C PRO A 37 -4.26 13.69 16.57
N ILE A 38 -3.25 13.88 17.39
CA ILE A 38 -3.08 15.08 18.22
C ILE A 38 -1.82 15.87 17.90
N ALA A 39 -0.82 15.23 17.31
CA ALA A 39 0.39 15.87 16.82
C ALA A 39 0.98 15.08 15.65
N SER A 40 1.70 15.77 14.78
CA SER A 40 2.39 15.15 13.66
C SER A 40 3.69 15.88 13.32
N GLY A 41 4.56 15.17 12.61
CA GLY A 41 5.80 15.70 12.08
C GLY A 41 6.21 14.96 10.82
N GLY A 42 7.15 15.51 10.07
CA GLY A 42 7.57 14.90 8.82
C GLY A 42 8.97 15.29 8.38
N TYR A 43 9.47 14.53 7.43
CA TYR A 43 10.75 14.75 6.77
C TYR A 43 10.65 14.29 5.31
N GLY A 44 10.95 15.20 4.38
CA GLY A 44 10.99 14.87 2.95
C GLY A 44 12.31 14.19 2.58
N TRP A 45 12.26 13.14 1.80
CA TRP A 45 13.41 12.43 1.26
C TRP A 45 13.14 11.84 -0.10
N GLU A 46 14.16 11.34 -0.78
CA GLU A 46 14.05 10.81 -2.13
C GLU A 46 14.76 9.47 -2.27
N ASN A 47 14.17 8.60 -3.08
CA ASN A 47 14.81 7.36 -3.53
C ASN A 47 15.94 7.70 -4.49
N GLN A 48 17.15 7.27 -4.18
CA GLN A 48 18.36 7.55 -4.97
C GLN A 48 18.64 6.41 -5.95
N TYR A 49 19.07 6.76 -7.15
CA TYR A 49 19.56 5.80 -8.14
C TYR A 49 21.09 5.83 -8.17
N VAL A 50 21.72 4.83 -7.57
CA VAL A 50 23.17 4.77 -7.38
C VAL A 50 23.69 3.44 -7.94
N ASP A 51 24.64 3.50 -8.88
CA ASP A 51 25.24 2.31 -9.50
C ASP A 51 24.21 1.28 -10.02
N GLY A 52 23.12 1.77 -10.59
CA GLY A 52 22.06 0.93 -11.15
C GLY A 52 21.04 0.42 -10.12
N ILE A 53 21.10 0.86 -8.88
CA ILE A 53 20.22 0.43 -7.78
C ILE A 53 19.43 1.60 -7.22
N TRP A 54 18.11 1.43 -7.10
CA TRP A 54 17.24 2.32 -6.35
C TRP A 54 17.37 2.02 -4.86
N THR A 55 17.80 3.00 -4.08
CA THR A 55 18.20 2.84 -2.69
C THR A 55 17.89 4.07 -1.82
N TYR A 56 17.94 3.89 -0.52
CA TYR A 56 18.10 4.93 0.50
C TYR A 56 19.31 4.57 1.35
N SER A 57 20.16 5.55 1.68
CA SER A 57 21.30 5.31 2.57
C SER A 57 20.85 5.13 4.02
N LEU A 58 21.62 4.37 4.80
CA LEU A 58 21.35 4.23 6.25
C LEU A 58 21.40 5.59 6.95
N GLU A 59 22.28 6.47 6.55
CA GLU A 59 22.39 7.84 7.08
C GLU A 59 21.08 8.61 6.89
N GLU A 60 20.48 8.60 5.68
CA GLU A 60 19.21 9.26 5.40
C GLU A 60 18.04 8.61 6.16
N ILE A 61 18.05 7.30 6.34
CA ILE A 61 17.03 6.60 7.13
C ILE A 61 17.02 7.14 8.58
N TRP A 62 18.16 7.19 9.23
CA TRP A 62 18.26 7.66 10.62
C TRP A 62 18.02 9.16 10.75
N LYS A 63 18.59 9.96 9.85
CA LYS A 63 18.34 11.40 9.81
C LYS A 63 16.86 11.72 9.66
N GLY A 64 16.18 11.03 8.74
CA GLY A 64 14.75 11.24 8.49
C GLY A 64 13.87 10.76 9.67
N LEU A 65 14.20 9.64 10.31
CA LEU A 65 13.53 9.17 11.50
C LEU A 65 13.62 10.21 12.63
N GLN A 66 14.83 10.66 12.92
CA GLN A 66 15.10 11.66 13.95
C GLN A 66 14.42 13.00 13.67
N ALA A 67 14.49 13.46 12.43
CA ALA A 67 13.87 14.73 12.02
C ALA A 67 12.33 14.68 12.12
N SER A 68 11.70 13.61 11.66
CA SER A 68 10.24 13.44 11.74
C SER A 68 9.75 13.35 13.19
N TYR A 69 10.50 12.65 14.05
CA TYR A 69 10.21 12.59 15.48
C TYR A 69 10.35 13.96 16.15
N GLN A 70 11.43 14.69 15.88
CA GLN A 70 11.65 16.03 16.45
C GLN A 70 10.58 17.03 16.00
N ASP A 71 10.17 16.98 14.74
CA ASP A 71 9.11 17.83 14.21
C ASP A 71 7.78 17.55 14.92
N MET A 72 7.43 16.29 15.12
CA MET A 72 6.26 15.88 15.91
C MET A 72 6.35 16.31 17.38
N ALA A 73 7.50 16.12 18.02
CA ALA A 73 7.72 16.55 19.42
C ALA A 73 7.62 18.07 19.55
N LYS A 74 8.07 18.82 18.55
CA LYS A 74 7.88 20.28 18.47
C LYS A 74 6.40 20.64 18.37
N ASP A 75 5.63 19.96 17.53
CA ASP A 75 4.18 20.15 17.39
C ASP A 75 3.46 19.92 18.74
N VAL A 76 3.88 18.90 19.51
CA VAL A 76 3.39 18.67 20.89
C VAL A 76 3.67 19.87 21.79
N ARG A 77 4.89 20.41 21.78
CA ARG A 77 5.23 21.58 22.61
C ARG A 77 4.40 22.82 22.23
N GLU A 78 4.28 23.07 20.95
CA GLU A 78 3.55 24.25 20.43
C GLU A 78 2.05 24.17 20.74
N LYS A 79 1.43 23.01 20.61
CA LYS A 79 0.00 22.82 20.84
C LYS A 79 -0.39 22.69 22.33
N TYR A 80 0.44 22.00 23.11
CA TYR A 80 0.07 21.58 24.47
C TYR A 80 0.95 22.14 25.56
N GLY A 81 2.07 22.77 25.21
CA GLY A 81 2.99 23.38 26.19
C GLY A 81 3.70 22.35 27.07
N VAL A 82 3.91 21.13 26.59
CA VAL A 82 4.58 20.03 27.31
C VAL A 82 5.67 19.40 26.49
N GLU A 83 6.69 18.86 27.13
CA GLU A 83 7.72 18.05 26.51
C GLU A 83 7.26 16.59 26.44
N LEU A 84 7.47 15.96 25.28
CA LEU A 84 7.20 14.54 25.10
C LEU A 84 8.38 13.73 25.66
N THR A 85 8.16 13.01 26.75
CA THR A 85 9.19 12.17 27.39
C THR A 85 8.90 10.69 27.33
N SER A 86 7.66 10.31 27.04
CA SER A 86 7.24 8.93 26.85
C SER A 86 5.93 8.88 26.07
N VAL A 87 5.58 7.71 25.57
CA VAL A 87 4.28 7.38 24.97
C VAL A 87 3.85 6.01 25.48
N GLY A 88 2.56 5.69 25.34
CA GLY A 88 2.04 4.40 25.81
C GLY A 88 2.52 3.21 24.98
N ALA A 89 2.63 3.40 23.66
CA ALA A 89 3.15 2.40 22.71
C ALA A 89 3.71 3.08 21.46
N PHE A 90 4.52 2.34 20.71
CA PHE A 90 5.16 2.84 19.52
C PHE A 90 5.21 1.77 18.41
N GLY A 91 5.07 2.16 17.18
CA GLY A 91 5.22 1.31 16.01
C GLY A 91 5.89 1.98 14.83
N VAL A 92 6.59 1.19 14.03
CA VAL A 92 7.28 1.63 12.81
C VAL A 92 6.68 0.93 11.60
N SER A 93 6.35 1.70 10.57
CA SER A 93 5.91 1.22 9.27
C SER A 93 6.84 1.73 8.18
N ALA A 94 6.89 1.04 7.07
CA ALA A 94 7.64 1.49 5.89
C ALA A 94 7.00 0.97 4.60
N MET A 95 7.49 1.49 3.46
CA MET A 95 7.25 0.89 2.17
C MET A 95 7.60 -0.60 2.21
N MET A 96 6.71 -1.44 1.69
CA MET A 96 6.90 -2.89 1.66
C MET A 96 8.10 -3.30 0.82
N HIS A 97 8.51 -4.55 1.02
CA HIS A 97 9.53 -5.23 0.24
C HIS A 97 10.93 -4.72 0.52
N GLY A 98 11.84 -5.09 -0.34
CA GLY A 98 13.22 -4.68 -0.25
C GLY A 98 14.16 -5.78 0.24
N TYR A 99 15.43 -5.50 0.11
CA TYR A 99 16.50 -6.44 0.43
C TYR A 99 17.62 -5.72 1.17
N MET A 100 17.76 -6.05 2.45
CA MET A 100 18.77 -5.52 3.35
C MET A 100 19.50 -6.70 4.02
N PRO A 101 20.62 -7.19 3.44
CA PRO A 101 21.39 -8.28 4.03
C PRO A 101 22.45 -7.76 5.01
N PHE A 102 22.48 -8.32 6.20
CA PHE A 102 23.40 -7.99 7.28
C PHE A 102 24.31 -9.17 7.62
N ASN A 103 25.58 -8.88 7.93
CA ASN A 103 26.51 -9.85 8.47
C ASN A 103 26.35 -10.03 9.99
N LYS A 104 27.16 -10.91 10.60
CA LYS A 104 27.13 -11.15 12.07
C LYS A 104 27.47 -9.91 12.90
N ALA A 105 28.22 -8.97 12.35
CA ALA A 105 28.53 -7.71 13.01
C ALA A 105 27.35 -6.70 12.93
N GLY A 106 26.27 -7.02 12.23
CA GLY A 106 25.11 -6.14 12.03
C GLY A 106 25.35 -5.04 10.99
N GLU A 107 26.33 -5.25 10.09
CA GLU A 107 26.67 -4.32 9.02
C GLU A 107 25.90 -4.68 7.75
N LEU A 108 25.31 -3.68 7.08
CA LEU A 108 24.67 -3.83 5.77
C LEU A 108 25.74 -4.12 4.72
N MET A 109 25.64 -5.27 4.06
CA MET A 109 26.71 -5.77 3.17
C MET A 109 26.64 -5.25 1.74
N VAL A 110 25.44 -4.91 1.28
CA VAL A 110 25.19 -4.25 -0.02
C VAL A 110 24.17 -3.13 0.19
N PRO A 111 24.12 -2.11 -0.68
CA PRO A 111 23.12 -1.05 -0.57
C PRO A 111 21.70 -1.62 -0.51
N PHE A 112 20.83 -1.00 0.28
CA PHE A 112 19.42 -1.36 0.36
C PHE A 112 18.78 -1.35 -1.04
N ARG A 113 18.23 -2.48 -1.46
CA ARG A 113 17.51 -2.64 -2.74
C ARG A 113 16.02 -2.49 -2.49
N THR A 114 15.45 -1.36 -2.90
CA THR A 114 14.06 -1.02 -2.65
C THR A 114 13.11 -1.75 -3.61
N TRP A 115 11.80 -1.67 -3.33
CA TRP A 115 10.73 -2.20 -4.17
C TRP A 115 10.76 -1.72 -5.63
N ARG A 116 11.42 -0.60 -5.89
CA ARG A 116 11.48 0.04 -7.20
C ARG A 116 12.43 -0.67 -8.18
N ASN A 117 13.27 -1.59 -7.70
CA ASN A 117 14.21 -2.33 -8.52
C ASN A 117 13.54 -3.48 -9.26
N ASN A 118 13.70 -3.53 -10.58
CA ASN A 118 13.23 -4.61 -11.46
C ASN A 118 14.42 -5.41 -12.01
N ILE A 119 15.23 -5.99 -11.13
CA ILE A 119 16.50 -6.66 -11.46
C ILE A 119 16.50 -8.15 -11.11
N THR A 120 15.36 -8.72 -10.76
CA THR A 120 15.21 -10.08 -10.24
C THR A 120 14.30 -10.96 -11.09
N GLY A 121 14.17 -10.66 -12.38
CA GLY A 121 13.25 -11.36 -13.28
C GLY A 121 13.49 -12.87 -13.35
N GLU A 122 14.75 -13.30 -13.49
CA GLU A 122 15.12 -14.72 -13.54
C GLU A 122 14.77 -15.45 -12.23
N ALA A 123 15.12 -14.87 -11.09
CA ALA A 123 14.81 -15.44 -9.78
C ALA A 123 13.30 -15.52 -9.54
N SER A 124 12.57 -14.47 -9.87
CA SER A 124 11.11 -14.39 -9.76
C SER A 124 10.43 -15.53 -10.56
N GLU A 125 10.83 -15.74 -11.78
CA GLU A 125 10.29 -16.80 -12.65
C GLU A 125 10.60 -18.19 -12.10
N LYS A 126 11.87 -18.47 -11.78
CA LYS A 126 12.30 -19.77 -11.27
C LYS A 126 11.65 -20.12 -9.93
N LEU A 127 11.54 -19.16 -9.01
CA LEU A 127 10.87 -19.37 -7.72
C LEU A 127 9.37 -19.54 -7.89
N GLY A 128 8.75 -18.79 -8.80
CA GLY A 128 7.33 -18.94 -9.13
C GLY A 128 6.98 -20.33 -9.62
N GLU A 129 7.81 -20.90 -10.50
CA GLU A 129 7.67 -22.29 -10.98
C GLU A 129 7.89 -23.30 -9.85
N LEU A 130 8.96 -23.12 -9.06
CA LEU A 130 9.30 -24.04 -7.97
C LEU A 130 8.22 -24.11 -6.89
N PHE A 131 7.70 -22.97 -6.50
CA PHE A 131 6.70 -22.86 -5.44
C PHE A 131 5.27 -23.05 -5.93
N HIS A 132 5.06 -23.02 -7.25
CA HIS A 132 3.73 -22.91 -7.83
C HIS A 132 2.94 -21.75 -7.18
N TYR A 133 3.58 -20.58 -7.17
CA TYR A 133 3.11 -19.37 -6.48
C TYR A 133 3.59 -18.12 -7.22
N ASN A 134 2.81 -17.04 -7.23
CA ASN A 134 3.24 -15.79 -7.82
C ASN A 134 4.28 -15.10 -6.93
N ILE A 135 5.51 -14.99 -7.41
CA ILE A 135 6.62 -14.32 -6.72
C ILE A 135 7.00 -13.05 -7.50
N PRO A 136 6.51 -11.87 -7.08
CA PRO A 136 6.87 -10.61 -7.71
C PRO A 136 8.36 -10.29 -7.59
N GLN A 137 8.91 -9.59 -8.58
CA GLN A 137 10.33 -9.24 -8.61
C GLN A 137 10.80 -8.41 -7.40
N ARG A 138 9.92 -7.62 -6.80
CA ARG A 138 10.22 -6.75 -5.66
C ARG A 138 10.35 -7.49 -4.32
N TRP A 139 9.93 -8.75 -4.24
CA TRP A 139 9.99 -9.52 -3.01
C TRP A 139 11.42 -9.83 -2.56
N SER A 140 11.65 -9.86 -1.25
CA SER A 140 12.98 -10.10 -0.67
C SER A 140 13.58 -11.43 -1.11
N ILE A 141 12.78 -12.49 -1.20
CA ILE A 141 13.26 -13.80 -1.66
C ILE A 141 13.71 -13.79 -3.12
N ALA A 142 13.07 -13.00 -3.97
CA ALA A 142 13.49 -12.82 -5.36
C ALA A 142 14.87 -12.12 -5.42
N HIS A 143 15.09 -11.11 -4.59
CA HIS A 143 16.38 -10.44 -4.48
C HIS A 143 17.49 -11.37 -3.94
N LEU A 144 17.18 -12.14 -2.90
CA LEU A 144 18.15 -13.10 -2.34
C LEU A 144 18.54 -14.14 -3.40
N TYR A 145 17.58 -14.74 -4.07
CA TYR A 145 17.86 -15.76 -5.07
C TYR A 145 18.57 -15.19 -6.30
N GLN A 146 18.23 -13.98 -6.71
CA GLN A 146 18.95 -13.30 -7.80
C GLN A 146 20.41 -13.02 -7.43
N ALA A 147 20.68 -12.61 -6.20
CA ALA A 147 22.04 -12.43 -5.69
C ALA A 147 22.84 -13.76 -5.73
N ILE A 148 22.18 -14.87 -5.40
CA ILE A 148 22.78 -16.22 -5.51
C ILE A 148 23.09 -16.55 -6.98
N LEU A 149 22.13 -16.35 -7.89
CA LEU A 149 22.30 -16.61 -9.32
C LEU A 149 23.42 -15.75 -9.93
N ASN A 150 23.54 -14.51 -9.48
CA ASN A 150 24.61 -13.59 -9.90
C ASN A 150 25.98 -13.92 -9.30
N GLY A 151 26.08 -14.85 -8.36
CA GLY A 151 27.31 -15.19 -7.66
C GLY A 151 27.84 -14.05 -6.75
N GLU A 152 26.96 -13.25 -6.18
CA GLU A 152 27.35 -12.13 -5.32
C GLU A 152 28.03 -12.64 -4.04
N GLU A 153 29.20 -12.11 -3.71
CA GLU A 153 30.05 -12.64 -2.64
C GLU A 153 29.44 -12.54 -1.24
N HIS A 154 28.61 -11.51 -0.98
CA HIS A 154 28.04 -11.28 0.34
C HIS A 154 27.09 -12.41 0.81
N VAL A 155 26.52 -13.18 -0.11
CA VAL A 155 25.46 -14.17 0.19
C VAL A 155 25.92 -15.21 1.22
N LYS A 156 27.15 -15.68 1.14
CA LYS A 156 27.70 -16.68 2.07
C LYS A 156 27.81 -16.18 3.51
N ASP A 157 27.94 -14.88 3.71
CA ASP A 157 28.16 -14.23 5.00
C ASP A 157 26.90 -13.61 5.60
N ILE A 158 25.74 -13.86 4.99
CA ILE A 158 24.46 -13.36 5.51
C ILE A 158 24.14 -14.00 6.86
N ASP A 159 23.85 -13.14 7.84
CA ASP A 159 23.32 -13.51 9.15
C ASP A 159 21.84 -13.14 9.30
N TYR A 160 21.42 -12.07 8.60
CA TYR A 160 20.05 -11.57 8.66
C TYR A 160 19.68 -10.83 7.39
N ILE A 161 18.51 -11.13 6.83
CA ILE A 161 17.89 -10.33 5.77
C ILE A 161 16.56 -9.75 6.28
N THR A 162 16.28 -8.51 5.92
CA THR A 162 15.06 -7.86 6.38
C THR A 162 14.63 -6.71 5.48
N THR A 163 13.54 -6.08 5.86
CA THR A 163 12.96 -4.88 5.26
C THR A 163 13.25 -3.66 6.12
N LEU A 164 12.88 -2.47 5.63
CA LEU A 164 13.26 -1.20 6.26
C LEU A 164 12.70 -1.04 7.68
N GLU A 165 11.39 -1.24 7.87
CA GLU A 165 10.74 -1.08 9.18
C GLU A 165 11.25 -2.10 10.20
N ALA A 166 11.52 -3.33 9.75
CA ALA A 166 12.09 -4.35 10.64
C ALA A 166 13.55 -4.04 10.99
N TYR A 167 14.32 -3.47 10.09
CA TYR A 167 15.66 -2.96 10.38
C TYR A 167 15.64 -1.89 11.46
N VAL A 168 14.78 -0.88 11.30
CA VAL A 168 14.63 0.20 12.28
C VAL A 168 14.16 -0.36 13.63
N HIS A 169 13.15 -1.21 13.63
CA HIS A 169 12.64 -1.88 14.83
C HIS A 169 13.74 -2.68 15.56
N TRP A 170 14.51 -3.45 14.81
CA TRP A 170 15.63 -4.21 15.37
C TRP A 170 16.65 -3.30 16.09
N LYS A 171 17.03 -2.19 15.48
CA LYS A 171 17.97 -1.22 16.10
C LYS A 171 17.36 -0.52 17.31
N LEU A 172 16.04 -0.32 17.36
CA LEU A 172 15.35 0.31 18.49
C LEU A 172 15.10 -0.65 19.66
N THR A 173 14.90 -1.94 19.40
CA THR A 173 14.48 -2.92 20.41
C THR A 173 15.44 -4.07 20.64
N GLY A 174 16.34 -4.32 19.71
CA GLY A 174 17.17 -5.53 19.68
C GLY A 174 16.45 -6.79 19.18
N LYS A 175 15.19 -6.70 18.74
CA LYS A 175 14.37 -7.82 18.26
C LYS A 175 14.33 -7.89 16.74
N ARG A 176 14.61 -9.06 16.18
CA ARG A 176 14.56 -9.36 14.74
C ARG A 176 13.21 -9.96 14.37
N VAL A 177 12.19 -9.12 14.37
CA VAL A 177 10.80 -9.51 14.13
C VAL A 177 10.19 -8.66 13.03
N LEU A 178 9.11 -9.16 12.41
CA LEU A 178 8.39 -8.47 11.35
C LEU A 178 6.91 -8.84 11.42
N GLY A 179 6.04 -7.85 11.24
CA GLY A 179 4.60 -8.06 11.10
C GLY A 179 4.28 -8.92 9.88
N ILE A 180 3.31 -9.80 10.03
CA ILE A 180 2.94 -10.79 9.01
C ILE A 180 2.55 -10.14 7.68
N GLY A 181 1.97 -8.93 7.70
CA GLY A 181 1.58 -8.22 6.48
C GLY A 181 2.76 -7.88 5.58
N ASP A 182 3.90 -7.47 6.16
CA ASP A 182 5.12 -7.23 5.39
C ASP A 182 5.94 -8.51 5.17
N ALA A 183 5.96 -9.43 6.13
CA ALA A 183 6.57 -10.74 5.95
C ALA A 183 6.00 -11.49 4.74
N ALA A 184 4.70 -11.29 4.45
CA ALA A 184 4.03 -11.80 3.26
C ALA A 184 4.60 -11.25 1.94
N GLY A 185 5.29 -10.11 1.98
CA GLY A 185 6.03 -9.53 0.85
C GLY A 185 7.51 -9.90 0.81
N MET A 186 8.00 -10.63 1.81
CA MET A 186 9.34 -11.23 1.80
C MET A 186 9.33 -12.65 1.24
N PHE A 187 8.38 -13.45 1.69
CA PHE A 187 8.26 -14.86 1.38
C PHE A 187 6.79 -15.32 1.55
N PRO A 188 6.30 -16.34 0.81
CA PRO A 188 4.93 -16.83 0.95
C PRO A 188 4.56 -17.22 2.39
N ILE A 189 3.40 -16.72 2.82
CA ILE A 189 2.82 -17.01 4.13
C ILE A 189 1.79 -18.15 4.02
N ASP A 190 1.78 -19.02 5.01
CA ASP A 190 0.69 -19.94 5.28
C ASP A 190 -0.30 -19.26 6.24
N SER A 191 -1.51 -18.96 5.74
CA SER A 191 -2.54 -18.25 6.50
C SER A 191 -3.08 -19.04 7.69
N GLU A 192 -2.95 -20.37 7.69
CA GLU A 192 -3.40 -21.22 8.79
C GLU A 192 -2.42 -21.18 9.96
N THR A 193 -1.13 -21.31 9.66
CA THR A 193 -0.07 -21.25 10.69
C THR A 193 0.33 -19.82 11.04
N LYS A 194 -0.02 -18.86 10.19
CA LYS A 194 0.40 -17.44 10.31
C LYS A 194 1.91 -17.26 10.39
N ASP A 195 2.60 -18.01 9.57
CA ASP A 195 4.05 -18.02 9.46
C ASP A 195 4.46 -18.31 8.01
N TYR A 196 5.74 -18.27 7.70
CA TYR A 196 6.25 -18.66 6.39
C TYR A 196 5.81 -20.07 6.02
N ASN A 197 5.46 -20.28 4.74
CA ASN A 197 5.08 -21.59 4.23
C ASN A 197 6.26 -22.56 4.32
N GLU A 198 6.18 -23.54 5.22
CA GLU A 198 7.29 -24.45 5.52
C GLU A 198 7.68 -25.36 4.35
N GLU A 199 6.72 -25.78 3.54
CA GLU A 199 7.00 -26.60 2.35
C GLU A 199 7.83 -25.78 1.35
N MET A 200 7.51 -24.52 1.15
CA MET A 200 8.26 -23.63 0.25
C MET A 200 9.63 -23.27 0.82
N VAL A 201 9.75 -23.07 2.13
CA VAL A 201 11.04 -22.91 2.81
C VAL A 201 11.94 -24.11 2.56
N LYS A 202 11.41 -25.32 2.72
CA LYS A 202 12.14 -26.56 2.44
C LYS A 202 12.58 -26.64 0.99
N LYS A 203 11.70 -26.35 0.05
CA LYS A 203 12.02 -26.32 -1.38
C LYS A 203 13.14 -25.33 -1.71
N PHE A 204 13.12 -24.16 -1.09
CA PHE A 204 14.18 -23.17 -1.26
C PHE A 204 15.51 -23.66 -0.70
N ASP A 205 15.53 -24.20 0.52
CA ASP A 205 16.76 -24.73 1.12
C ASP A 205 17.34 -25.89 0.28
N GLU A 206 16.52 -26.75 -0.29
CA GLU A 206 16.94 -27.79 -1.22
C GLU A 206 17.50 -27.20 -2.52
N LEU A 207 16.87 -26.16 -3.06
CA LEU A 207 17.33 -25.48 -4.27
C LEU A 207 18.73 -24.91 -4.11
N VAL A 208 19.04 -24.30 -2.96
CA VAL A 208 20.32 -23.63 -2.71
C VAL A 208 21.36 -24.52 -2.02
N ALA A 209 21.00 -25.74 -1.60
CA ALA A 209 21.92 -26.67 -0.95
C ALA A 209 23.24 -26.92 -1.71
N PRO A 210 23.27 -27.02 -3.06
CA PRO A 210 24.51 -27.20 -3.82
C PRO A 210 25.53 -26.07 -3.65
N TYR A 211 25.09 -24.87 -3.27
CA TYR A 211 26.00 -23.72 -3.03
C TYR A 211 26.75 -23.83 -1.71
N GLY A 212 26.30 -24.66 -0.77
CA GLY A 212 26.99 -24.93 0.49
C GLY A 212 27.01 -23.74 1.47
N PHE A 213 25.99 -22.87 1.46
CA PHE A 213 25.87 -21.77 2.41
C PHE A 213 25.76 -22.26 3.86
N PRO A 214 26.37 -21.54 4.84
CA PRO A 214 26.35 -21.95 6.25
C PRO A 214 25.00 -21.69 6.96
N TRP A 215 24.04 -21.12 6.27
CA TRP A 215 22.72 -20.75 6.78
C TRP A 215 21.60 -21.55 6.09
N LYS A 216 20.47 -21.67 6.77
CA LYS A 216 19.16 -22.03 6.22
C LYS A 216 18.28 -20.80 6.16
N LEU A 217 17.30 -20.78 5.26
CA LEU A 217 16.47 -19.59 5.05
C LEU A 217 15.85 -19.07 6.35
N ARG A 218 15.29 -19.95 7.17
CA ARG A 218 14.67 -19.56 8.46
C ARG A 218 15.65 -18.91 9.43
N ASP A 219 16.92 -19.27 9.38
CA ASP A 219 17.94 -18.72 10.29
C ASP A 219 18.24 -17.25 10.01
N ILE A 220 18.03 -16.80 8.77
CA ILE A 220 18.38 -15.45 8.31
C ILE A 220 17.16 -14.53 8.13
N MET A 221 15.95 -15.06 8.28
CA MET A 221 14.71 -14.31 8.14
C MET A 221 14.21 -13.78 9.48
N PRO A 222 13.44 -12.65 9.51
CA PRO A 222 12.81 -12.20 10.74
C PRO A 222 11.74 -13.19 11.22
N GLU A 223 11.53 -13.24 12.55
CA GLU A 223 10.39 -13.94 13.14
C GLU A 223 9.08 -13.22 12.76
N VAL A 224 8.08 -13.98 12.33
CA VAL A 224 6.78 -13.44 11.94
C VAL A 224 5.89 -13.20 13.17
N MET A 225 5.31 -12.02 13.26
CA MET A 225 4.38 -11.66 14.33
C MET A 225 3.06 -11.12 13.77
N VAL A 226 1.97 -11.34 14.48
CA VAL A 226 0.66 -10.75 14.13
C VAL A 226 0.35 -9.54 15.00
N ALA A 227 -0.54 -8.68 14.52
CA ALA A 227 -1.02 -7.52 15.28
C ALA A 227 -1.51 -7.90 16.68
N GLY A 228 -1.18 -7.09 17.66
CA GLY A 228 -1.52 -7.32 19.07
C GLY A 228 -0.51 -8.14 19.86
N GLN A 229 0.52 -8.71 19.22
CA GLN A 229 1.63 -9.35 19.91
C GLN A 229 2.68 -8.31 20.35
N ASP A 230 3.31 -8.58 21.47
CA ASP A 230 4.39 -7.73 22.00
C ASP A 230 5.70 -8.00 21.23
N ALA A 231 6.19 -6.98 20.54
CA ALA A 231 7.43 -7.04 19.75
C ALA A 231 8.66 -6.49 20.49
N GLY A 232 8.61 -6.39 21.79
CA GLY A 232 9.68 -5.87 22.63
C GLY A 232 9.45 -4.42 23.04
N THR A 233 10.47 -3.83 23.65
CA THR A 233 10.42 -2.46 24.17
C THR A 233 11.56 -1.62 23.62
N LEU A 234 11.33 -0.32 23.50
CA LEU A 234 12.36 0.65 23.18
C LEU A 234 13.48 0.59 24.23
N THR A 235 14.70 0.27 23.78
CA THR A 235 15.89 0.21 24.66
C THR A 235 16.42 1.60 24.97
N GLU A 236 17.38 1.71 25.90
CA GLU A 236 18.07 2.99 26.17
C GLU A 236 18.83 3.49 24.96
N GLU A 237 19.52 2.59 24.26
CA GLU A 237 20.20 2.90 22.99
C GLU A 237 19.19 3.32 21.92
N GLY A 238 18.08 2.59 21.81
CA GLY A 238 17.02 2.90 20.86
C GLY A 238 16.38 4.27 21.12
N ALA A 239 16.14 4.62 22.38
CA ALA A 239 15.61 5.92 22.75
C ALA A 239 16.56 7.07 22.36
N LYS A 240 17.86 6.91 22.58
CA LYS A 240 18.89 7.89 22.15
C LYS A 240 19.02 7.98 20.64
N LEU A 241 18.83 6.86 19.94
CA LEU A 241 18.90 6.79 18.49
C LEU A 241 17.68 7.48 17.84
N LEU A 242 16.50 7.37 18.45
CA LEU A 242 15.28 8.03 17.98
C LEU A 242 15.24 9.52 18.36
N ASP A 243 15.51 9.83 19.63
CA ASP A 243 15.46 11.18 20.18
C ASP A 243 16.89 11.67 20.52
N VAL A 244 17.48 12.42 19.61
CA VAL A 244 18.83 13.00 19.78
C VAL A 244 18.93 14.03 20.91
N THR A 245 17.79 14.53 21.41
CA THR A 245 17.79 15.42 22.58
C THR A 245 17.90 14.69 23.91
N GLY A 246 17.72 13.37 23.90
CA GLY A 246 17.84 12.51 25.08
C GLY A 246 16.67 12.64 26.09
N ARG A 247 15.53 13.23 25.69
CA ARG A 247 14.37 13.41 26.55
C ARG A 247 13.46 12.17 26.60
N LEU A 248 13.40 11.41 25.50
CA LEU A 248 12.58 10.22 25.42
C LEU A 248 13.14 9.10 26.29
N LYS A 249 12.28 8.51 27.11
CA LYS A 249 12.64 7.42 28.01
C LYS A 249 12.53 6.05 27.33
N ALA A 250 13.38 5.13 27.72
CA ALA A 250 13.28 3.72 27.34
C ALA A 250 12.08 3.02 28.01
N GLY A 251 11.78 1.80 27.57
CA GLY A 251 10.76 0.94 28.16
C GLY A 251 9.39 1.04 27.50
N ILE A 252 9.24 1.82 26.42
CA ILE A 252 8.00 1.95 25.66
C ILE A 252 7.72 0.65 24.93
N PRO A 253 6.53 0.01 25.10
CA PRO A 253 6.15 -1.17 24.34
C PRO A 253 6.07 -0.87 22.84
N MET A 254 6.55 -1.79 22.02
CA MET A 254 6.48 -1.66 20.56
C MET A 254 5.63 -2.77 19.95
N CYS A 255 4.77 -2.40 19.01
CA CYS A 255 4.01 -3.35 18.22
C CYS A 255 4.90 -3.92 17.09
N PRO A 256 4.52 -5.05 16.47
CA PRO A 256 5.24 -5.57 15.32
C PRO A 256 5.38 -4.51 14.23
N PRO A 257 6.58 -4.30 13.67
CA PRO A 257 6.76 -3.39 12.54
C PRO A 257 6.01 -3.93 11.32
N GLU A 258 5.40 -3.05 10.52
CA GLU A 258 4.49 -3.48 9.47
C GLU A 258 4.73 -2.69 8.18
N GLY A 259 4.36 -3.26 7.04
CA GLY A 259 4.42 -2.61 5.74
C GLY A 259 3.29 -1.60 5.52
N ASP A 260 3.49 -0.67 4.59
CA ASP A 260 2.56 0.40 4.27
C ASP A 260 1.21 -0.11 3.71
N ALA A 261 1.19 -1.24 3.02
CA ALA A 261 -0.06 -1.87 2.58
C ALA A 261 -0.93 -2.29 3.77
N GLY A 262 -0.35 -2.98 4.76
CA GLY A 262 -1.05 -3.41 5.97
C GLY A 262 -1.53 -2.24 6.82
N THR A 263 -0.68 -1.24 7.03
CA THR A 263 -1.05 -0.04 7.81
C THR A 263 -2.08 0.82 7.08
N GLY A 264 -2.03 0.86 5.74
CA GLY A 264 -3.06 1.49 4.93
C GLY A 264 -4.43 0.81 5.07
N MET A 265 -4.47 -0.51 5.16
CA MET A 265 -5.70 -1.26 5.43
C MET A 265 -6.26 -0.94 6.83
N VAL A 266 -5.41 -0.81 7.83
CA VAL A 266 -5.81 -0.39 9.18
C VAL A 266 -6.38 1.02 9.16
N ALA A 267 -5.70 1.97 8.53
CA ALA A 267 -6.11 3.36 8.43
C ALA A 267 -7.42 3.57 7.65
N THR A 268 -7.82 2.62 6.83
CA THR A 268 -9.07 2.65 6.05
C THR A 268 -10.14 1.69 6.57
N ASN A 269 -9.92 1.06 7.71
CA ASN A 269 -10.84 0.07 8.28
C ASN A 269 -11.20 -1.06 7.31
N SER A 270 -10.21 -1.58 6.59
CA SER A 270 -10.40 -2.61 5.57
C SER A 270 -9.62 -3.89 5.86
N VAL A 271 -9.63 -4.32 7.12
CA VAL A 271 -8.94 -5.56 7.58
C VAL A 271 -9.86 -6.76 7.75
N ARG A 272 -11.17 -6.54 7.80
CA ARG A 272 -12.16 -7.61 7.95
C ARG A 272 -12.28 -8.40 6.66
N GLN A 273 -12.45 -9.72 6.75
CA GLN A 273 -12.78 -10.56 5.60
C GLN A 273 -13.99 -10.01 4.83
N ARG A 274 -13.98 -10.14 3.52
CA ARG A 274 -14.99 -9.66 2.57
C ARG A 274 -15.05 -8.12 2.45
N THR A 275 -14.04 -7.43 2.96
CA THR A 275 -13.82 -6.00 2.74
C THR A 275 -12.50 -5.78 2.02
N GLY A 276 -12.23 -4.57 1.65
CA GLY A 276 -10.98 -4.18 1.04
C GLY A 276 -10.90 -2.69 0.82
N ASN A 277 -9.81 -2.25 0.20
CA ASN A 277 -9.65 -0.86 -0.23
C ASN A 277 -9.23 -0.77 -1.68
N VAL A 278 -9.52 0.37 -2.29
CA VAL A 278 -9.04 0.76 -3.61
C VAL A 278 -8.36 2.12 -3.49
N SER A 279 -7.08 2.14 -3.80
CA SER A 279 -6.31 3.37 -3.92
C SER A 279 -6.22 3.74 -5.39
N ALA A 280 -6.78 4.89 -5.78
CA ALA A 280 -6.82 5.34 -7.17
C ALA A 280 -6.27 6.76 -7.32
N GLY A 281 -5.07 6.83 -7.88
CA GLY A 281 -4.34 8.04 -8.21
C GLY A 281 -3.64 7.87 -9.56
N THR A 282 -2.34 8.12 -9.65
CA THR A 282 -1.53 7.83 -10.86
C THR A 282 -1.60 6.36 -11.24
N TYR A 283 -1.57 5.48 -10.23
CA TYR A 283 -1.80 4.05 -10.30
C TYR A 283 -3.11 3.71 -9.61
N VAL A 284 -3.61 2.49 -9.82
CA VAL A 284 -4.73 1.98 -9.04
C VAL A 284 -4.42 0.57 -8.56
N PHE A 285 -4.72 0.29 -7.31
CA PHE A 285 -4.67 -1.07 -6.76
C PHE A 285 -5.84 -1.32 -5.83
N ALA A 286 -6.34 -2.53 -5.92
CA ALA A 286 -7.39 -3.05 -5.06
C ALA A 286 -6.79 -4.13 -4.15
N MET A 287 -7.09 -4.07 -2.87
CA MET A 287 -6.70 -5.04 -1.86
C MET A 287 -7.95 -5.63 -1.24
N ILE A 288 -8.17 -6.92 -1.45
CA ILE A 288 -9.39 -7.63 -1.00
C ILE A 288 -9.00 -8.66 0.06
N VAL A 289 -9.61 -8.56 1.23
CA VAL A 289 -9.41 -9.53 2.32
C VAL A 289 -10.25 -10.77 2.04
N LEU A 290 -9.59 -11.90 1.86
CA LEU A 290 -10.19 -13.17 1.48
C LEU A 290 -10.60 -13.98 2.71
N GLU A 291 -11.65 -14.81 2.55
CA GLU A 291 -12.07 -15.80 3.54
C GLU A 291 -11.15 -17.04 3.52
N LYS A 292 -10.51 -17.32 2.39
CA LYS A 292 -9.61 -18.45 2.17
C LYS A 292 -8.58 -18.14 1.09
N ALA A 293 -7.50 -18.89 1.04
CA ALA A 293 -6.50 -18.80 -0.03
C ALA A 293 -7.13 -19.07 -1.41
N LEU A 294 -6.52 -18.50 -2.46
CA LEU A 294 -6.91 -18.78 -3.85
C LEU A 294 -6.66 -20.23 -4.22
N SER A 295 -7.44 -20.75 -5.17
CA SER A 295 -7.34 -22.14 -5.63
C SER A 295 -6.06 -22.44 -6.41
N LYS A 296 -5.47 -21.43 -7.03
CA LYS A 296 -4.23 -21.51 -7.82
C LYS A 296 -3.54 -20.13 -7.86
N PRO A 297 -2.25 -20.07 -8.25
CA PRO A 297 -1.58 -18.79 -8.49
C PRO A 297 -2.10 -18.12 -9.77
N TYR A 298 -2.12 -16.80 -9.74
CA TYR A 298 -2.42 -15.93 -10.89
C TYR A 298 -1.30 -14.91 -11.02
N LYS A 299 -0.79 -14.69 -12.22
CA LYS A 299 0.27 -13.69 -12.47
C LYS A 299 -0.21 -12.26 -12.22
N GLU A 300 -1.51 -12.04 -12.36
CA GLU A 300 -2.18 -10.74 -12.20
C GLU A 300 -2.47 -10.40 -10.72
N ILE A 301 -2.39 -11.37 -9.81
CA ILE A 301 -2.75 -11.21 -8.40
C ILE A 301 -1.53 -11.47 -7.52
N ASP A 302 -1.19 -10.48 -6.72
CA ASP A 302 -0.19 -10.64 -5.66
C ASP A 302 -0.90 -11.02 -4.36
N MET A 303 -0.36 -12.02 -3.65
CA MET A 303 -0.88 -12.45 -2.38
C MET A 303 -0.07 -11.88 -1.23
N VAL A 304 -0.72 -11.16 -0.36
CA VAL A 304 -0.17 -10.63 0.90
C VAL A 304 -1.12 -11.00 2.04
N THR A 305 -0.96 -10.40 3.22
CA THR A 305 -1.88 -10.59 4.35
C THR A 305 -2.24 -9.26 5.00
N THR A 306 -3.33 -9.26 5.78
CA THR A 306 -3.58 -8.21 6.76
C THR A 306 -2.57 -8.31 7.90
N PRO A 307 -2.42 -7.26 8.74
CA PRO A 307 -1.61 -7.36 9.96
C PRO A 307 -2.06 -8.43 10.95
N ALA A 308 -3.30 -8.91 10.85
CA ALA A 308 -3.83 -10.04 11.64
C ALA A 308 -3.59 -11.41 10.99
N GLY A 309 -3.10 -11.45 9.75
CA GLY A 309 -2.72 -12.68 9.04
C GLY A 309 -3.78 -13.26 8.11
N ASP A 310 -4.89 -12.56 7.87
CA ASP A 310 -5.86 -12.98 6.85
C ASP A 310 -5.29 -12.77 5.45
N PRO A 311 -5.53 -13.70 4.50
CA PRO A 311 -5.01 -13.56 3.14
C PRO A 311 -5.66 -12.37 2.42
N VAL A 312 -4.84 -11.65 1.67
CA VAL A 312 -5.25 -10.49 0.86
C VAL A 312 -4.82 -10.70 -0.57
N ALA A 313 -5.77 -10.56 -1.49
CA ALA A 313 -5.48 -10.52 -2.92
C ALA A 313 -5.32 -9.07 -3.37
N MET A 314 -4.19 -8.74 -3.99
CA MET A 314 -3.91 -7.41 -4.53
C MET A 314 -3.90 -7.44 -6.05
N ALA A 315 -4.78 -6.65 -6.67
CA ALA A 315 -4.80 -6.37 -8.09
C ALA A 315 -4.24 -4.96 -8.34
N HIS A 316 -3.10 -4.86 -9.00
CA HIS A 316 -2.41 -3.60 -9.27
C HIS A 316 -2.46 -3.28 -10.75
N SER A 317 -2.82 -2.04 -11.10
CA SER A 317 -2.75 -1.50 -12.45
C SER A 317 -1.78 -0.31 -12.48
N ASN A 318 -0.93 -0.27 -13.50
CA ASN A 318 0.08 0.78 -13.66
C ASN A 318 -0.50 2.11 -14.14
N ASN A 319 -1.73 2.12 -14.62
CA ASN A 319 -2.34 3.27 -15.27
C ASN A 319 -3.71 3.58 -14.67
N CYS A 320 -3.94 4.83 -14.31
CA CYS A 320 -5.23 5.28 -13.80
C CYS A 320 -5.54 6.72 -14.25
N THR A 321 -5.22 7.75 -13.44
CA THR A 321 -5.69 9.13 -13.69
C THR A 321 -4.78 9.98 -14.56
N SER A 322 -3.61 9.51 -14.99
CA SER A 322 -2.67 10.35 -15.77
C SER A 322 -3.26 10.85 -17.07
N ASP A 323 -3.93 9.99 -17.85
CA ASP A 323 -4.59 10.39 -19.10
C ASP A 323 -5.81 11.27 -18.85
N LEU A 324 -6.60 10.95 -17.85
CA LEU A 324 -7.73 11.77 -17.42
C LEU A 324 -7.28 13.20 -17.08
N ASN A 325 -6.18 13.33 -16.32
CA ASN A 325 -5.62 14.62 -15.97
C ASN A 325 -5.11 15.39 -17.20
N ALA A 326 -4.54 14.69 -18.19
CA ALA A 326 -4.13 15.29 -19.45
C ALA A 326 -5.33 15.90 -20.20
N TRP A 327 -6.45 15.18 -20.28
CA TRP A 327 -7.68 15.70 -20.87
C TRP A 327 -8.26 16.89 -20.10
N VAL A 328 -8.27 16.84 -18.77
CA VAL A 328 -8.70 17.98 -17.93
C VAL A 328 -7.83 19.21 -18.23
N ASN A 329 -6.53 19.01 -18.41
CA ASN A 329 -5.62 20.11 -18.78
C ASN A 329 -5.94 20.69 -20.17
N VAL A 330 -6.36 19.89 -21.13
CA VAL A 330 -6.82 20.40 -22.45
C VAL A 330 -8.06 21.30 -22.27
N PHE A 331 -9.00 20.92 -21.42
CA PHE A 331 -10.16 21.77 -21.11
C PHE A 331 -9.74 23.07 -20.40
N LYS A 332 -8.75 23.02 -19.50
CA LYS A 332 -8.17 24.19 -18.87
C LYS A 332 -7.60 25.14 -19.92
N GLU A 333 -6.76 24.63 -20.83
CA GLU A 333 -6.15 25.43 -21.90
C GLU A 333 -7.21 26.05 -22.82
N PHE A 334 -8.29 25.33 -23.12
CA PHE A 334 -9.42 25.88 -23.88
C PHE A 334 -10.08 27.05 -23.16
N MET A 335 -10.34 26.93 -21.85
CA MET A 335 -10.94 28.02 -21.07
C MET A 335 -10.01 29.24 -21.01
N GLU A 336 -8.71 29.01 -20.80
CA GLU A 336 -7.70 30.08 -20.83
C GLU A 336 -7.64 30.80 -22.20
N ALA A 337 -7.70 30.01 -23.29
CA ALA A 337 -7.77 30.56 -24.65
C ALA A 337 -9.05 31.43 -24.91
N MET A 338 -10.13 31.11 -24.19
CA MET A 338 -11.36 31.91 -24.17
C MET A 338 -11.28 33.14 -23.25
N GLY A 339 -10.15 33.36 -22.58
CA GLY A 339 -9.93 34.49 -21.66
C GLY A 339 -10.56 34.30 -20.28
N MET A 340 -10.82 33.07 -19.89
CA MET A 340 -11.40 32.76 -18.59
C MET A 340 -10.31 32.42 -17.58
N GLU A 341 -10.49 32.87 -16.34
CA GLU A 341 -9.69 32.33 -15.20
C GLU A 341 -10.18 30.94 -14.83
N VAL A 342 -9.26 30.05 -14.53
CA VAL A 342 -9.56 28.64 -14.24
C VAL A 342 -9.24 28.30 -12.79
N ASP A 343 -10.28 27.95 -12.05
CA ASP A 343 -10.19 27.25 -10.76
C ASP A 343 -10.17 25.75 -11.03
N MET A 344 -9.05 25.08 -10.74
CA MET A 344 -8.86 23.67 -11.04
C MET A 344 -9.82 22.77 -10.26
N ASP A 345 -10.10 23.05 -8.99
CA ASP A 345 -11.03 22.27 -8.20
C ASP A 345 -12.46 22.34 -8.76
N LYS A 346 -12.85 23.53 -9.19
CA LYS A 346 -14.14 23.73 -9.87
C LYS A 346 -14.18 23.04 -11.23
N LEU A 347 -13.10 23.06 -11.99
CA LEU A 347 -13.00 22.38 -13.29
C LEU A 347 -13.13 20.86 -13.13
N PHE A 348 -12.34 20.27 -12.23
CA PHE A 348 -12.45 18.83 -11.93
C PHE A 348 -13.86 18.46 -11.46
N GLY A 349 -14.39 19.19 -10.49
CA GLY A 349 -15.74 18.95 -9.97
C GLY A 349 -16.82 19.05 -11.06
N THR A 350 -16.73 20.04 -11.94
CA THR A 350 -17.68 20.23 -13.05
C THR A 350 -17.61 19.06 -14.04
N LEU A 351 -16.40 18.66 -14.47
CA LEU A 351 -16.22 17.59 -15.44
C LEU A 351 -16.61 16.22 -14.86
N TYR A 352 -16.24 15.95 -13.61
CA TYR A 352 -16.57 14.69 -12.95
C TYR A 352 -18.09 14.55 -12.74
N ASN A 353 -18.77 15.59 -12.24
CA ASN A 353 -20.22 15.57 -12.08
C ASN A 353 -20.94 15.46 -13.44
N LYS A 354 -20.38 16.09 -14.49
CA LYS A 354 -20.93 15.96 -15.85
C LYS A 354 -20.91 14.52 -16.35
N ALA A 355 -19.88 13.73 -15.99
CA ALA A 355 -19.82 12.31 -16.32
C ALA A 355 -21.02 11.52 -15.84
N MET A 356 -21.61 11.89 -14.69
CA MET A 356 -22.77 11.19 -14.12
C MET A 356 -24.06 11.39 -14.91
N GLU A 357 -24.11 12.38 -15.81
CA GLU A 357 -25.22 12.60 -16.75
C GLU A 357 -25.09 11.75 -18.02
N GLY A 358 -23.96 11.07 -18.23
CA GLY A 358 -23.73 10.24 -19.41
C GLY A 358 -24.52 8.94 -19.40
N ASP A 359 -24.60 8.31 -20.57
CA ASP A 359 -25.18 6.97 -20.69
C ASP A 359 -24.37 5.97 -19.82
N PRO A 360 -25.01 4.99 -19.18
CA PRO A 360 -24.33 4.03 -18.30
C PRO A 360 -23.19 3.26 -18.96
N ASP A 361 -23.23 3.05 -20.26
CA ASP A 361 -22.20 2.39 -21.07
C ASP A 361 -21.25 3.37 -21.78
N CYS A 362 -21.25 4.64 -21.40
CA CYS A 362 -20.48 5.73 -22.03
C CYS A 362 -20.86 6.02 -23.49
N GLY A 363 -22.08 5.65 -23.91
CA GLY A 363 -22.57 5.92 -25.26
C GLY A 363 -21.75 5.22 -26.37
N GLY A 364 -21.15 4.09 -26.09
CA GLY A 364 -20.34 3.34 -27.04
C GLY A 364 -18.90 3.84 -27.24
N LEU A 365 -18.43 4.76 -26.40
CA LEU A 365 -17.04 5.24 -26.41
C LEU A 365 -16.08 4.21 -25.80
N LEU A 366 -14.81 4.29 -26.18
CA LEU A 366 -13.74 3.44 -25.67
C LEU A 366 -12.45 4.26 -25.51
N SER A 367 -11.72 4.05 -24.44
CA SER A 367 -10.37 4.57 -24.31
C SER A 367 -9.47 3.62 -23.51
N TYR A 368 -8.18 3.78 -23.69
CA TYR A 368 -7.12 3.17 -22.90
C TYR A 368 -6.25 4.28 -22.32
N CYS A 369 -6.06 4.28 -21.01
CA CYS A 369 -5.26 5.29 -20.30
C CYS A 369 -3.78 4.88 -20.12
N TYR A 370 -3.26 4.05 -21.01
CA TYR A 370 -1.95 3.42 -20.87
C TYR A 370 -0.81 4.37 -21.23
N PHE A 371 -0.29 5.07 -20.22
CA PHE A 371 0.96 5.83 -20.32
C PHE A 371 2.20 4.96 -20.21
N SER A 372 2.06 3.78 -19.60
CA SER A 372 3.10 2.77 -19.46
C SER A 372 2.55 1.39 -19.79
N GLY A 373 3.40 0.38 -19.73
CA GLY A 373 2.95 -1.01 -19.82
C GLY A 373 1.87 -1.35 -18.80
N GLU A 374 1.00 -2.27 -19.15
CA GLU A 374 -0.10 -2.73 -18.31
C GLU A 374 -0.12 -4.26 -18.24
N HIS A 375 0.46 -4.80 -17.17
CA HIS A 375 0.60 -6.26 -17.01
C HIS A 375 -0.74 -6.99 -16.88
N MET A 376 -1.78 -6.32 -16.37
CA MET A 376 -3.14 -6.89 -16.27
C MET A 376 -3.70 -7.32 -17.63
N THR A 377 -3.32 -6.62 -18.69
CA THR A 377 -3.77 -6.89 -20.04
C THR A 377 -2.63 -7.31 -21.00
N GLY A 378 -1.43 -7.57 -20.46
CA GLY A 378 -0.31 -8.15 -21.19
C GLY A 378 0.42 -7.16 -22.09
N PHE A 379 0.58 -5.91 -21.68
CA PHE A 379 1.31 -4.88 -22.40
C PHE A 379 2.61 -4.48 -21.68
N GLU A 380 3.73 -4.48 -22.39
CA GLU A 380 5.01 -3.96 -21.89
C GLU A 380 5.13 -2.45 -22.08
N GLU A 381 4.47 -1.92 -23.11
CA GLU A 381 4.33 -0.49 -23.40
C GLU A 381 2.87 -0.14 -23.60
N GLY A 382 2.50 1.12 -23.43
CA GLY A 382 1.14 1.61 -23.64
C GLY A 382 1.09 2.81 -24.58
N ARG A 383 -0.12 3.09 -25.06
CA ARG A 383 -0.47 4.32 -25.80
C ARG A 383 -1.80 4.84 -25.27
N PRO A 384 -1.87 6.06 -24.74
CA PRO A 384 -3.18 6.67 -24.47
C PRO A 384 -3.98 6.74 -25.77
N LEU A 385 -5.17 6.18 -25.75
CA LEU A 385 -5.94 5.99 -26.98
C LEU A 385 -7.43 6.26 -26.74
N PHE A 386 -8.03 7.06 -27.61
CA PHE A 386 -9.47 7.30 -27.63
C PHE A 386 -10.06 6.81 -28.95
N VAL A 387 -11.09 5.98 -28.86
CA VAL A 387 -11.72 5.33 -30.02
C VAL A 387 -13.24 5.48 -29.94
N ARG A 388 -13.85 5.77 -31.08
CA ARG A 388 -15.31 5.79 -31.25
C ARG A 388 -15.72 5.33 -32.63
N SER A 389 -16.94 4.82 -32.74
CA SER A 389 -17.58 4.53 -34.02
C SER A 389 -18.45 5.71 -34.45
N PRO A 390 -18.89 5.75 -35.73
CA PRO A 390 -19.86 6.77 -36.19
C PRO A 390 -21.17 6.78 -35.39
N GLU A 391 -21.58 5.64 -34.83
CA GLU A 391 -22.81 5.47 -34.07
C GLU A 391 -22.64 5.84 -32.59
N SER A 392 -21.42 6.04 -32.11
CA SER A 392 -21.16 6.41 -30.71
C SER A 392 -21.77 7.77 -30.39
N LYS A 393 -22.37 7.89 -29.22
CA LYS A 393 -22.93 9.16 -28.73
C LYS A 393 -21.82 10.00 -28.10
N PHE A 394 -21.18 10.82 -28.90
CA PHE A 394 -20.05 11.65 -28.49
C PHE A 394 -20.53 12.96 -27.87
N THR A 395 -20.68 12.95 -26.55
CA THR A 395 -21.03 14.10 -25.72
C THR A 395 -19.97 14.31 -24.65
N LEU A 396 -19.90 15.50 -24.04
CA LEU A 396 -19.00 15.75 -22.92
C LEU A 396 -19.25 14.79 -21.75
N ALA A 397 -20.53 14.51 -21.45
CA ALA A 397 -20.90 13.60 -20.38
C ALA A 397 -20.40 12.17 -20.64
N ASN A 398 -20.63 11.64 -21.83
CA ASN A 398 -20.14 10.31 -22.21
C ASN A 398 -18.63 10.25 -22.31
N PHE A 399 -17.98 11.30 -22.82
CA PHE A 399 -16.53 11.40 -22.89
C PHE A 399 -15.91 11.34 -21.50
N MET A 400 -16.40 12.14 -20.57
CA MET A 400 -15.89 12.14 -19.20
C MET A 400 -16.15 10.84 -18.46
N ARG A 401 -17.33 10.26 -18.63
CA ARG A 401 -17.65 8.95 -18.05
C ARG A 401 -16.75 7.85 -18.58
N ASN A 402 -16.49 7.82 -19.88
CA ASN A 402 -15.55 6.90 -20.51
C ASN A 402 -14.13 7.03 -19.91
N ASN A 403 -13.64 8.26 -19.72
CA ASN A 403 -12.33 8.48 -19.12
C ASN A 403 -12.26 8.06 -17.65
N LEU A 404 -13.32 8.21 -16.88
CA LEU A 404 -13.40 7.69 -15.52
C LEU A 404 -13.47 6.15 -15.49
N TYR A 405 -14.20 5.55 -16.42
CA TYR A 405 -14.31 4.08 -16.52
C TYR A 405 -12.96 3.45 -16.89
N THR A 406 -12.24 4.01 -17.84
CA THR A 406 -10.95 3.44 -18.26
C THR A 406 -9.89 3.51 -17.16
N CYS A 407 -9.99 4.48 -16.23
CA CYS A 407 -9.13 4.51 -15.04
C CYS A 407 -9.21 3.23 -14.20
N LEU A 408 -10.35 2.55 -14.22
CA LEU A 408 -10.61 1.32 -13.44
C LEU A 408 -10.60 0.06 -14.31
N GLY A 409 -10.44 0.18 -15.62
CA GLY A 409 -10.60 -0.94 -16.56
C GLY A 409 -9.62 -2.08 -16.31
N ALA A 410 -8.33 -1.80 -16.25
CA ALA A 410 -7.31 -2.82 -16.02
C ALA A 410 -7.43 -3.45 -14.62
N MET A 411 -7.70 -2.64 -13.57
CA MET A 411 -7.98 -3.16 -12.22
C MET A 411 -9.18 -4.12 -12.24
N ARG A 412 -10.25 -3.78 -12.95
CA ARG A 412 -11.43 -4.63 -13.06
C ARG A 412 -11.11 -5.98 -13.72
N VAL A 413 -10.17 -6.04 -14.67
CA VAL A 413 -9.69 -7.31 -15.22
C VAL A 413 -9.12 -8.22 -14.12
N GLY A 414 -8.30 -7.67 -13.22
CA GLY A 414 -7.80 -8.40 -12.06
C GLY A 414 -8.92 -8.81 -11.09
N LEU A 415 -9.85 -7.91 -10.79
CA LEU A 415 -10.97 -8.21 -9.90
C LEU A 415 -11.92 -9.27 -10.48
N ASP A 416 -12.08 -9.35 -11.79
CA ASP A 416 -12.89 -10.39 -12.43
C ASP A 416 -12.33 -11.80 -12.18
N ILE A 417 -11.01 -11.94 -12.01
CA ILE A 417 -10.41 -13.20 -11.55
C ILE A 417 -10.95 -13.59 -10.17
N LEU A 418 -10.97 -12.66 -9.24
CA LEU A 418 -11.46 -12.90 -7.87
C LEU A 418 -12.96 -13.16 -7.85
N LEU A 419 -13.74 -12.32 -8.52
CA LEU A 419 -15.20 -12.36 -8.48
C LEU A 419 -15.79 -13.53 -9.28
N ASN A 420 -15.26 -13.80 -10.47
CA ASN A 420 -15.85 -14.74 -11.43
C ASN A 420 -15.17 -16.12 -11.42
N GLN A 421 -13.85 -16.21 -11.20
CA GLN A 421 -13.13 -17.49 -11.17
C GLN A 421 -13.01 -18.06 -9.76
N GLU A 422 -12.67 -17.22 -8.77
CA GLU A 422 -12.49 -17.63 -7.37
C GLU A 422 -13.75 -17.46 -6.52
N HIS A 423 -14.79 -16.83 -7.07
CA HIS A 423 -16.08 -16.60 -6.38
C HIS A 423 -15.95 -15.85 -5.05
N VAL A 424 -14.99 -14.93 -4.98
CA VAL A 424 -14.77 -14.05 -3.82
C VAL A 424 -15.97 -13.15 -3.62
N LYS A 425 -16.41 -13.01 -2.38
CA LYS A 425 -17.49 -12.11 -1.99
C LYS A 425 -16.92 -10.85 -1.37
N ILE A 426 -17.48 -9.71 -1.76
CA ILE A 426 -17.12 -8.39 -1.25
C ILE A 426 -18.37 -7.75 -0.67
N ASP A 427 -18.34 -7.44 0.63
CA ASP A 427 -19.44 -6.76 1.32
C ASP A 427 -19.32 -5.24 1.22
N LYS A 428 -18.08 -4.72 1.26
CA LYS A 428 -17.78 -3.28 1.20
C LYS A 428 -16.32 -3.04 0.80
N LEU A 429 -16.10 -1.99 0.01
CA LEU A 429 -14.78 -1.45 -0.29
C LEU A 429 -14.65 -0.02 0.24
N LEU A 430 -13.42 0.37 0.55
CA LEU A 430 -13.07 1.74 0.89
C LEU A 430 -12.21 2.34 -0.22
N GLY A 431 -12.70 3.46 -0.77
CA GLY A 431 -12.00 4.20 -1.82
C GLY A 431 -11.20 5.37 -1.26
N HIS A 432 -9.98 5.56 -1.73
CA HIS A 432 -9.18 6.74 -1.45
C HIS A 432 -8.27 7.11 -2.62
N GLY A 433 -7.71 8.33 -2.60
CA GLY A 433 -6.89 8.87 -3.67
C GLY A 433 -7.62 9.88 -4.55
N GLY A 434 -6.93 10.39 -5.58
CA GLY A 434 -7.39 11.50 -6.40
C GLY A 434 -8.72 11.28 -7.10
N LEU A 435 -9.02 10.05 -7.50
CA LEU A 435 -10.28 9.70 -8.18
C LEU A 435 -11.53 9.99 -7.30
N PHE A 436 -11.36 9.96 -5.98
CA PHE A 436 -12.45 10.13 -5.00
C PHE A 436 -12.59 11.54 -4.45
N LYS A 437 -11.79 12.51 -4.90
CA LYS A 437 -11.84 13.90 -4.41
C LYS A 437 -13.16 14.59 -4.73
N THR A 438 -13.74 14.34 -5.90
CA THR A 438 -15.07 14.85 -6.23
C THR A 438 -16.12 13.98 -5.57
N LYS A 439 -16.87 14.56 -4.64
CA LYS A 439 -17.85 13.86 -3.82
C LYS A 439 -18.83 13.03 -4.67
N GLY A 440 -18.92 11.75 -4.39
CA GLY A 440 -19.89 10.83 -4.93
C GLY A 440 -19.61 10.29 -6.34
N VAL A 441 -18.72 10.88 -7.11
CA VAL A 441 -18.50 10.50 -8.53
C VAL A 441 -17.65 9.23 -8.65
N GLY A 442 -16.37 9.30 -8.30
CA GLY A 442 -15.49 8.13 -8.33
C GLY A 442 -16.02 7.00 -7.43
N GLN A 443 -16.62 7.36 -6.33
CA GLN A 443 -17.25 6.43 -5.39
C GLN A 443 -18.38 5.62 -6.04
N GLN A 444 -19.32 6.27 -6.74
CA GLN A 444 -20.41 5.57 -7.44
C GLN A 444 -19.90 4.73 -8.60
N ILE A 445 -18.95 5.26 -9.38
CA ILE A 445 -18.38 4.52 -10.50
C ILE A 445 -17.66 3.25 -10.01
N LEU A 446 -16.91 3.34 -8.92
CA LEU A 446 -16.28 2.16 -8.33
C LEU A 446 -17.31 1.16 -7.80
N ALA A 447 -18.35 1.64 -7.11
CA ALA A 447 -19.43 0.77 -6.61
C ALA A 447 -20.09 -0.01 -7.75
N ASP A 448 -20.37 0.66 -8.87
CA ASP A 448 -20.94 0.03 -10.06
C ASP A 448 -19.94 -0.93 -10.73
N ALA A 449 -18.66 -0.55 -10.80
CA ALA A 449 -17.62 -1.37 -11.41
C ALA A 449 -17.40 -2.70 -10.68
N VAL A 450 -17.52 -2.72 -9.36
CA VAL A 450 -17.28 -3.92 -8.54
C VAL A 450 -18.57 -4.57 -8.03
N ASN A 451 -19.71 -3.97 -8.30
CA ASN A 451 -21.04 -4.39 -7.83
C ASN A 451 -21.06 -4.62 -6.30
N ALA A 452 -20.49 -3.70 -5.55
CA ALA A 452 -20.45 -3.72 -4.10
C ALA A 452 -20.50 -2.30 -3.52
N PRO A 453 -20.98 -2.11 -2.28
CA PRO A 453 -20.96 -0.81 -1.62
C PRO A 453 -19.53 -0.26 -1.49
N VAL A 454 -19.37 1.04 -1.73
CA VAL A 454 -18.11 1.76 -1.58
C VAL A 454 -18.27 2.89 -0.57
N SER A 455 -17.38 2.93 0.41
CA SER A 455 -17.28 4.01 1.38
C SER A 455 -16.06 4.89 1.09
N VAL A 456 -16.20 6.18 1.37
CA VAL A 456 -15.11 7.15 1.35
C VAL A 456 -15.11 7.87 2.70
N MET A 457 -13.95 7.93 3.34
CA MET A 457 -13.79 8.49 4.68
C MET A 457 -13.11 9.85 4.64
N SER A 458 -13.46 10.75 5.56
CA SER A 458 -12.85 12.07 5.70
C SER A 458 -11.42 12.03 6.27
N THR A 459 -11.04 10.95 6.96
CA THR A 459 -9.74 10.78 7.65
C THR A 459 -8.65 10.15 6.78
N ALA A 460 -8.92 9.87 5.52
CA ALA A 460 -7.97 9.22 4.60
C ALA A 460 -6.62 9.95 4.43
N GLY A 461 -6.49 11.18 4.91
CA GLY A 461 -5.26 11.99 4.80
C GLY A 461 -4.14 11.64 5.79
N GLU A 462 -4.40 10.84 6.84
CA GLU A 462 -3.39 10.53 7.85
C GLU A 462 -2.53 9.29 7.51
N GLY A 463 -2.99 8.44 6.61
CA GLY A 463 -2.22 7.37 5.99
C GLY A 463 -1.66 6.31 6.92
N GLY A 464 -0.57 5.67 6.48
CA GLY A 464 0.05 4.53 7.16
C GLY A 464 0.72 4.88 8.49
N ALA A 465 1.16 6.13 8.70
CA ALA A 465 1.69 6.57 9.99
C ALA A 465 0.61 6.52 11.08
N TRP A 466 -0.61 6.94 10.76
CA TRP A 466 -1.76 6.75 11.63
C TRP A 466 -2.10 5.26 11.79
N GLY A 467 -2.08 4.50 10.70
CA GLY A 467 -2.32 3.05 10.72
C GLY A 467 -1.40 2.30 11.69
N ILE A 468 -0.10 2.58 11.68
CA ILE A 468 0.82 1.95 12.63
C ILE A 468 0.66 2.47 14.06
N ALA A 469 0.29 3.74 14.25
CA ALA A 469 -0.10 4.26 15.57
C ALA A 469 -1.33 3.52 16.12
N LEU A 470 -2.31 3.20 15.27
CA LEU A 470 -3.48 2.40 15.66
C LEU A 470 -3.10 0.96 16.04
N LEU A 471 -2.14 0.34 15.34
CA LEU A 471 -1.62 -0.97 15.71
C LEU A 471 -0.86 -0.93 17.04
N ALA A 472 -0.12 0.15 17.32
CA ALA A 472 0.50 0.37 18.61
C ALA A 472 -0.55 0.55 19.72
N SER A 473 -1.60 1.33 19.47
CA SER A 473 -2.75 1.48 20.38
C SER A 473 -3.46 0.15 20.63
N TYR A 474 -3.67 -0.64 19.59
CA TYR A 474 -4.27 -1.98 19.69
C TYR A 474 -3.46 -2.89 20.62
N LEU A 475 -2.13 -2.88 20.54
CA LEU A 475 -1.26 -3.66 21.43
C LEU A 475 -1.59 -3.47 22.92
N ILE A 476 -1.79 -2.23 23.34
CA ILE A 476 -1.94 -1.88 24.78
C ILE A 476 -3.38 -1.69 25.23
N ASN A 477 -4.33 -1.49 24.34
CA ASN A 477 -5.72 -1.15 24.68
C ASN A 477 -6.75 -2.23 24.31
N LYS A 478 -6.36 -3.26 23.56
CA LYS A 478 -7.29 -4.33 23.20
C LYS A 478 -7.79 -5.07 24.44
N LYS A 479 -9.05 -5.49 24.41
CA LYS A 479 -9.64 -6.37 25.41
C LYS A 479 -9.21 -7.82 25.16
N ASP A 480 -9.36 -8.66 26.19
CA ASP A 480 -9.11 -10.09 26.05
C ASP A 480 -10.03 -10.69 24.96
N GLY A 481 -9.41 -11.33 23.97
CA GLY A 481 -10.13 -11.93 22.86
C GLY A 481 -10.65 -10.98 21.78
N GLU A 482 -10.41 -9.69 21.91
CA GLU A 482 -10.79 -8.70 20.90
C GLU A 482 -9.84 -8.75 19.70
N ASP A 483 -10.37 -9.04 18.51
CA ASP A 483 -9.59 -9.02 17.28
C ASP A 483 -9.37 -7.59 16.75
N LEU A 484 -8.46 -7.47 15.79
CA LEU A 484 -8.11 -6.15 15.23
C LEU A 484 -9.31 -5.47 14.56
N ALA A 485 -10.13 -6.21 13.83
CA ALA A 485 -11.27 -5.64 13.13
C ALA A 485 -12.31 -5.08 14.12
N ASP A 486 -12.61 -5.82 15.19
CA ASP A 486 -13.53 -5.37 16.23
C ASP A 486 -12.98 -4.16 16.99
N PHE A 487 -11.68 -4.17 17.30
CA PHE A 487 -11.03 -3.01 17.92
C PHE A 487 -11.15 -1.74 17.06
N LEU A 488 -10.90 -1.85 15.76
CA LEU A 488 -11.01 -0.72 14.85
C LEU A 488 -12.46 -0.21 14.76
N ASP A 489 -13.43 -1.11 14.60
CA ASP A 489 -14.84 -0.74 14.51
C ASP A 489 -15.33 -0.03 15.76
N GLU A 490 -15.00 -0.53 16.97
CA GLU A 490 -15.53 -0.01 18.21
C GLU A 490 -14.76 1.18 18.79
N ASN A 491 -13.44 1.23 18.60
CA ASN A 491 -12.59 2.21 19.28
C ASN A 491 -12.02 3.29 18.35
N VAL A 492 -12.09 3.12 17.05
CA VAL A 492 -11.49 4.06 16.08
C VAL A 492 -12.54 4.67 15.17
N PHE A 493 -13.34 3.83 14.50
CA PHE A 493 -14.23 4.24 13.41
C PHE A 493 -15.71 4.39 13.81
N LYS A 494 -16.07 4.04 15.03
CA LYS A 494 -17.44 4.20 15.53
C LYS A 494 -17.89 5.65 15.47
N GLY A 495 -18.98 5.89 14.72
CA GLY A 495 -19.50 7.24 14.50
C GLY A 495 -18.74 8.07 13.44
N ASN A 496 -17.74 7.48 12.77
CA ASN A 496 -16.98 8.11 11.69
C ASN A 496 -16.85 7.15 10.50
N GLU A 497 -17.97 6.65 10.04
CA GLU A 497 -18.03 5.61 8.98
C GLU A 497 -17.91 6.20 7.56
N GLY A 498 -17.82 7.52 7.43
CA GLY A 498 -17.79 8.21 6.15
C GLY A 498 -19.11 8.15 5.40
N SER A 499 -19.08 8.37 4.09
CA SER A 499 -20.22 8.19 3.20
C SER A 499 -20.16 6.84 2.49
N THR A 500 -21.28 6.14 2.35
CA THR A 500 -21.37 4.86 1.62
C THR A 500 -22.38 4.96 0.49
N LEU A 501 -22.00 4.52 -0.71
CA LEU A 501 -22.86 4.41 -1.86
C LEU A 501 -22.99 2.95 -2.29
N ALA A 502 -24.22 2.50 -2.49
CA ALA A 502 -24.50 1.18 -3.05
C ALA A 502 -24.37 1.21 -4.59
N PRO A 503 -24.07 0.06 -5.23
CA PRO A 503 -24.10 -0.01 -6.68
C PRO A 503 -25.50 0.24 -7.23
N GLU A 504 -25.57 0.88 -8.39
CA GLU A 504 -26.81 1.10 -9.14
C GLU A 504 -26.92 0.08 -10.27
N ALA A 505 -28.05 -0.61 -10.40
CA ALA A 505 -28.20 -1.71 -11.36
C ALA A 505 -27.89 -1.31 -12.81
N GLU A 506 -28.30 -0.12 -13.24
CA GLU A 506 -28.00 0.38 -14.58
C GLU A 506 -26.52 0.76 -14.75
N GLY A 507 -25.88 1.28 -13.70
CA GLY A 507 -24.44 1.55 -13.69
C GLY A 507 -23.61 0.27 -13.76
N VAL A 508 -23.99 -0.78 -13.05
CA VAL A 508 -23.35 -2.10 -13.10
C VAL A 508 -23.41 -2.67 -14.52
N LYS A 509 -24.59 -2.70 -15.12
CA LYS A 509 -24.76 -3.16 -16.51
C LYS A 509 -23.96 -2.31 -17.49
N GLY A 510 -23.95 -1.00 -17.29
CA GLY A 510 -23.21 -0.08 -18.15
C GLY A 510 -21.71 -0.28 -18.06
N PHE A 511 -21.16 -0.48 -16.86
CA PHE A 511 -19.76 -0.78 -16.67
C PHE A 511 -19.37 -2.14 -17.29
N ASP A 512 -20.21 -3.16 -17.14
CA ASP A 512 -19.98 -4.47 -17.76
C ASP A 512 -19.98 -4.37 -19.30
N ALA A 513 -20.91 -3.59 -19.88
CA ALA A 513 -20.94 -3.33 -21.33
C ALA A 513 -19.67 -2.59 -21.81
N PHE A 514 -19.19 -1.62 -21.03
CA PHE A 514 -17.92 -0.96 -21.28
C PHE A 514 -16.74 -1.95 -21.21
N MET A 515 -16.69 -2.83 -20.21
CA MET A 515 -15.62 -3.83 -20.08
C MET A 515 -15.61 -4.84 -21.22
N ASP A 516 -16.75 -5.27 -21.72
CA ASP A 516 -16.85 -6.10 -22.93
C ASP A 516 -16.19 -5.42 -24.13
N ARG A 517 -16.48 -4.14 -24.34
CA ARG A 517 -15.89 -3.32 -25.40
C ARG A 517 -14.38 -3.13 -25.18
N TYR A 518 -13.98 -2.84 -23.93
CA TYR A 518 -12.58 -2.68 -23.52
C TYR A 518 -11.76 -3.92 -23.82
N MET A 519 -12.22 -5.11 -23.46
CA MET A 519 -11.53 -6.36 -23.72
C MET A 519 -11.45 -6.70 -25.21
N LYS A 520 -12.53 -6.50 -25.96
CA LYS A 520 -12.56 -6.69 -27.41
C LYS A 520 -11.64 -5.71 -28.15
N GLY A 521 -11.49 -4.52 -27.64
CA GLY A 521 -10.68 -3.44 -28.23
C GLY A 521 -9.18 -3.53 -27.93
N LEU A 522 -8.70 -4.43 -27.08
CA LEU A 522 -7.26 -4.54 -26.76
C LEU A 522 -6.36 -4.75 -27.98
N GLY A 523 -6.90 -5.36 -29.05
CA GLY A 523 -6.19 -5.48 -30.33
C GLY A 523 -5.86 -4.14 -30.98
N ILE A 524 -6.68 -3.09 -30.75
CA ILE A 524 -6.42 -1.72 -31.26
C ILE A 524 -5.23 -1.12 -30.50
N GLU A 525 -5.22 -1.26 -29.19
CA GLU A 525 -4.10 -0.81 -28.34
C GLU A 525 -2.80 -1.52 -28.73
N ARG A 526 -2.85 -2.82 -28.98
CA ARG A 526 -1.70 -3.61 -29.43
C ARG A 526 -1.17 -3.10 -30.77
N ALA A 527 -2.06 -2.86 -31.73
CA ALA A 527 -1.67 -2.30 -33.03
C ALA A 527 -1.04 -0.90 -32.89
N ALA A 528 -1.57 -0.08 -31.96
CA ALA A 528 -1.00 1.25 -31.69
C ALA A 528 0.42 1.16 -31.10
N VAL A 529 0.69 0.22 -30.21
CA VAL A 529 2.03 -0.02 -29.64
C VAL A 529 2.97 -0.55 -30.74
N GLU A 530 2.55 -1.54 -31.51
CA GLU A 530 3.36 -2.18 -32.55
C GLU A 530 3.66 -1.29 -33.76
N SER A 531 2.84 -0.27 -34.00
CA SER A 531 3.02 0.65 -35.13
C SER A 531 4.33 1.45 -35.09
N ARG A 532 4.92 1.66 -33.92
CA ARG A 532 6.20 2.37 -33.69
C ARG A 532 6.31 3.69 -34.45
N ILE A 533 5.24 4.47 -34.46
CA ILE A 533 5.19 5.77 -35.17
C ILE A 533 5.86 6.92 -34.40
N TRP A 534 6.31 6.67 -33.18
CA TRP A 534 7.06 7.58 -32.30
C TRP A 534 8.40 6.99 -31.88
#